data_6db8bab91d522906f4a6bad37cfd26d5
#
_entry.id   6db8bab91d522906f4a6bad37cfd26d5
#
_cell.length_a   1.000
_cell.length_b   1.000
_cell.length_c   1.000
_cell.angle_alpha   90.00
_cell.angle_beta   90.00
_cell.angle_gamma   90.00
#
_symmetry.space_group_name_H-M   'P 1'
#
loop_
_entity.id
_entity.type
_entity.pdbx_description
1 polymer ?
#
loop_
_entity_poly.entity_id
_entity_poly.type
_entity_poly.pdbx_seq_one_letter_code
_entity_poly.pdbx_strand_id
1 'polypeptide(L)'
;MKNSLILYSCLALSCWSGPAVSPNYSFENVANLEIERTRDHPSSPGSGEMVQSSLTHNFLKYGFGVIEPDIHNPVIHIGSGTQLLRLFCIITEFTDSDVIVVPYRHEDRGYIKTTLNQSSEANKENEKEESSASSSTTTHAGAITQGSRIEYTQSRVGIMLKMRDKNSGSLVWSNSYWYSGLELQRTIDICVRNGIVQIRKLFQ
;
A
#
# COMPACT_ATOMS: atom_id res chain seq x y z
N MET A 1 -17.08 34.06 -20.31
CA MET A 1 -16.94 33.23 -19.07
C MET A 1 -17.66 31.87 -19.10
N LYS A 2 -18.08 31.31 -20.25
CA LYS A 2 -18.79 30.01 -20.35
C LYS A 2 -17.90 28.79 -20.67
N ASN A 3 -16.66 29.00 -21.13
CA ASN A 3 -15.79 27.89 -21.58
C ASN A 3 -14.91 27.27 -20.49
N SER A 4 -14.83 27.87 -19.31
CA SER A 4 -13.97 27.37 -18.23
C SER A 4 -14.62 26.24 -17.41
N LEU A 5 -15.95 26.14 -17.44
CA LEU A 5 -16.69 25.10 -16.68
C LEU A 5 -16.63 23.71 -17.33
N ILE A 6 -16.48 23.66 -18.66
CA ILE A 6 -16.41 22.39 -19.42
C ILE A 6 -15.06 21.69 -19.19
N LEU A 7 -13.98 22.45 -19.01
CA LEU A 7 -12.65 21.88 -18.81
C LEU A 7 -12.51 21.20 -17.42
N TYR A 8 -13.18 21.71 -16.40
CA TYR A 8 -13.18 21.10 -15.05
C TYR A 8 -14.01 19.81 -14.99
N SER A 9 -15.07 19.68 -15.79
CA SER A 9 -15.89 18.48 -15.86
C SER A 9 -15.15 17.27 -16.47
N CYS A 10 -14.24 17.50 -17.40
CA CYS A 10 -13.46 16.41 -18.04
C CYS A 10 -12.35 15.86 -17.14
N LEU A 11 -11.81 16.66 -16.21
CA LEU A 11 -10.75 16.22 -15.27
C LEU A 11 -11.27 15.32 -14.14
N ALA A 12 -12.56 15.40 -13.82
CA ALA A 12 -13.16 14.58 -12.77
C ALA A 12 -13.55 13.16 -13.23
N LEU A 13 -13.57 12.88 -14.52
CA LEU A 13 -13.99 11.59 -15.08
C LEU A 13 -12.83 10.61 -15.34
N SER A 14 -11.58 10.99 -15.12
CA SER A 14 -10.42 10.23 -15.60
C SER A 14 -9.79 9.25 -14.61
N CYS A 15 -10.32 9.06 -13.41
CA CYS A 15 -9.66 8.21 -12.40
C CYS A 15 -10.49 7.04 -11.84
N TRP A 16 -11.56 6.61 -12.50
CA TRP A 16 -12.29 5.44 -12.04
C TRP A 16 -12.04 4.25 -12.97
N SER A 17 -10.99 3.50 -12.71
CA SER A 17 -10.80 2.16 -13.29
C SER A 17 -11.67 1.15 -12.53
N GLY A 18 -12.97 1.13 -12.82
CA GLY A 18 -13.87 0.07 -12.36
C GLY A 18 -13.56 -1.26 -13.06
N PRO A 19 -14.13 -2.37 -12.59
CA PRO A 19 -13.99 -3.66 -13.25
C PRO A 19 -14.57 -3.60 -14.66
N ALA A 20 -13.93 -4.31 -15.59
CA ALA A 20 -14.46 -4.53 -16.92
C ALA A 20 -15.51 -5.66 -16.86
N VAL A 21 -16.70 -5.38 -17.35
CA VAL A 21 -17.84 -6.32 -17.37
C VAL A 21 -18.31 -6.49 -18.81
N SER A 22 -18.54 -7.74 -19.25
CA SER A 22 -19.11 -8.00 -20.56
C SER A 22 -20.54 -7.50 -20.63
N PRO A 23 -20.89 -6.59 -21.55
CA PRO A 23 -22.22 -5.95 -21.59
C PRO A 23 -23.35 -6.93 -21.94
N ASN A 24 -23.04 -8.05 -22.59
CA ASN A 24 -24.02 -9.01 -23.08
C ASN A 24 -24.14 -10.27 -22.21
N TYR A 25 -23.48 -10.30 -21.05
CA TYR A 25 -23.50 -11.46 -20.18
C TYR A 25 -24.46 -11.24 -19.00
N SER A 26 -25.39 -12.18 -18.80
CA SER A 26 -26.30 -12.18 -17.65
C SER A 26 -25.69 -13.02 -16.51
N PHE A 27 -25.54 -12.43 -15.35
CA PHE A 27 -25.05 -13.09 -14.14
C PHE A 27 -26.16 -13.74 -13.31
N GLU A 28 -27.43 -13.55 -13.68
CA GLU A 28 -28.59 -14.05 -12.91
C GLU A 28 -28.67 -15.58 -12.87
N ASN A 29 -28.14 -16.26 -13.89
CA ASN A 29 -28.22 -17.71 -14.02
C ASN A 29 -26.95 -18.44 -13.55
N VAL A 30 -26.09 -17.77 -12.78
CA VAL A 30 -24.86 -18.36 -12.26
C VAL A 30 -25.16 -19.17 -11.00
N ALA A 31 -24.77 -20.44 -10.99
CA ALA A 31 -24.85 -21.31 -9.82
C ALA A 31 -23.59 -21.26 -8.96
N ASN A 32 -22.43 -21.42 -9.59
CA ASN A 32 -21.18 -21.58 -8.90
C ASN A 32 -20.04 -20.82 -9.60
N LEU A 33 -19.04 -20.46 -8.79
CA LEU A 33 -17.79 -19.88 -9.23
C LEU A 33 -16.64 -20.78 -8.74
N GLU A 34 -15.97 -21.44 -9.66
CA GLU A 34 -14.80 -22.27 -9.40
C GLU A 34 -13.56 -21.35 -9.37
N ILE A 35 -12.78 -21.37 -8.28
CA ILE A 35 -11.51 -20.65 -8.21
C ILE A 35 -10.42 -21.57 -8.72
N GLU A 36 -9.79 -21.20 -9.83
CA GLU A 36 -8.65 -21.93 -10.36
C GLU A 36 -7.42 -21.71 -9.49
N ARG A 37 -6.55 -22.71 -9.44
CA ARG A 37 -5.31 -22.63 -8.67
C ARG A 37 -4.50 -21.40 -9.04
N THR A 38 -4.23 -20.57 -8.06
CA THR A 38 -3.38 -19.39 -8.21
C THR A 38 -1.92 -19.83 -8.29
N ARG A 39 -1.23 -19.40 -9.34
CA ARG A 39 0.21 -19.67 -9.51
C ARG A 39 1.02 -18.71 -8.68
N ASP A 40 2.15 -19.20 -8.18
CA ASP A 40 3.11 -18.34 -7.47
C ASP A 40 3.65 -17.21 -8.36
N HIS A 41 3.90 -16.09 -7.75
CA HIS A 41 4.71 -15.05 -8.37
C HIS A 41 6.16 -15.56 -8.53
N PRO A 42 6.83 -15.30 -9.68
CA PRO A 42 8.15 -15.87 -9.96
C PRO A 42 9.22 -15.60 -8.89
N SER A 43 9.13 -14.47 -8.22
CA SER A 43 10.07 -14.09 -7.16
C SER A 43 9.68 -14.55 -5.75
N SER A 44 8.49 -15.19 -5.57
CA SER A 44 7.93 -15.45 -4.24
C SER A 44 7.20 -16.79 -4.20
N PRO A 45 7.91 -17.91 -4.00
CA PRO A 45 7.32 -19.23 -3.84
C PRO A 45 6.32 -19.26 -2.67
N GLY A 46 5.17 -19.92 -2.83
CA GLY A 46 4.09 -19.99 -1.84
C GLY A 46 3.11 -18.82 -1.89
N SER A 47 3.40 -17.76 -2.66
CA SER A 47 2.50 -16.60 -2.80
C SER A 47 1.14 -16.96 -3.37
N GLY A 48 1.07 -17.93 -4.27
CA GLY A 48 -0.17 -18.42 -4.86
C GLY A 48 -1.11 -19.02 -3.83
N GLU A 49 -0.61 -19.85 -2.94
CA GLU A 49 -1.38 -20.45 -1.84
C GLU A 49 -1.88 -19.40 -0.85
N MET A 50 -1.04 -18.43 -0.49
CA MET A 50 -1.42 -17.34 0.41
C MET A 50 -2.56 -16.50 -0.18
N VAL A 51 -2.46 -16.13 -1.46
CA VAL A 51 -3.50 -15.34 -2.15
C VAL A 51 -4.77 -16.17 -2.33
N GLN A 52 -4.67 -17.44 -2.68
CA GLN A 52 -5.83 -18.33 -2.85
C GLN A 52 -6.58 -18.54 -1.55
N SER A 53 -5.88 -18.78 -0.44
CA SER A 53 -6.47 -18.89 0.89
C SER A 53 -7.17 -17.58 1.31
N SER A 54 -6.58 -16.44 0.99
CA SER A 54 -7.21 -15.14 1.23
C SER A 54 -8.45 -14.92 0.37
N LEU A 55 -8.47 -15.39 -0.90
CA LEU A 55 -9.64 -15.35 -1.77
C LEU A 55 -10.79 -16.14 -1.14
N THR A 56 -10.56 -17.40 -0.80
CA THR A 56 -11.55 -18.28 -0.17
C THR A 56 -12.11 -17.68 1.12
N HIS A 57 -11.22 -17.18 1.99
CA HIS A 57 -11.61 -16.55 3.24
C HIS A 57 -12.49 -15.32 3.03
N ASN A 58 -12.15 -14.45 2.08
CA ASN A 58 -12.93 -13.25 1.81
C ASN A 58 -14.29 -13.55 1.15
N PHE A 59 -14.40 -14.56 0.29
CA PHE A 59 -15.71 -15.02 -0.19
C PHE A 59 -16.59 -15.51 0.95
N LEU A 60 -16.04 -16.29 1.87
CA LEU A 60 -16.76 -16.75 3.06
C LEU A 60 -17.20 -15.55 3.94
N LYS A 61 -16.34 -14.59 4.16
CA LYS A 61 -16.66 -13.32 4.87
C LYS A 61 -17.81 -12.54 4.21
N TYR A 62 -17.91 -12.59 2.89
CA TYR A 62 -19.02 -11.95 2.16
C TYR A 62 -20.34 -12.73 2.22
N GLY A 63 -20.35 -13.88 2.89
CA GLY A 63 -21.55 -14.70 3.10
C GLY A 63 -21.83 -15.69 1.98
N PHE A 64 -20.89 -15.93 1.07
CA PHE A 64 -21.02 -16.98 0.07
C PHE A 64 -20.72 -18.36 0.69
N GLY A 65 -21.45 -19.38 0.25
CA GLY A 65 -21.12 -20.77 0.57
C GLY A 65 -19.82 -21.15 -0.13
N VAL A 66 -18.88 -21.75 0.61
CA VAL A 66 -17.59 -22.20 0.07
C VAL A 66 -17.48 -23.70 0.27
N ILE A 67 -17.16 -24.44 -0.79
CA ILE A 67 -16.92 -25.87 -0.78
C ILE A 67 -15.50 -26.09 -1.32
N GLU A 68 -14.70 -26.83 -0.58
CA GLU A 68 -13.33 -27.20 -0.96
C GLU A 68 -13.26 -28.72 -1.23
N PRO A 69 -13.73 -29.17 -2.42
CA PRO A 69 -13.66 -30.58 -2.78
C PRO A 69 -12.22 -31.06 -2.99
N ASP A 70 -11.35 -30.13 -3.36
CA ASP A 70 -9.91 -30.28 -3.49
C ASP A 70 -9.25 -29.00 -2.97
N ILE A 71 -8.09 -29.15 -2.32
CA ILE A 71 -7.33 -28.04 -1.72
C ILE A 71 -7.00 -26.96 -2.76
N HIS A 72 -6.99 -27.32 -4.04
CA HIS A 72 -6.54 -26.41 -5.09
C HIS A 72 -7.64 -25.69 -5.86
N ASN A 73 -8.89 -26.16 -5.80
CA ASN A 73 -9.98 -25.61 -6.60
C ASN A 73 -11.26 -25.43 -5.76
N PRO A 74 -11.30 -24.45 -4.88
CA PRO A 74 -12.50 -24.16 -4.10
C PRO A 74 -13.63 -23.68 -5.01
N VAL A 75 -14.85 -24.10 -4.68
CA VAL A 75 -16.07 -23.71 -5.37
C VAL A 75 -16.91 -22.83 -4.48
N ILE A 76 -17.24 -21.66 -5.00
CA ILE A 76 -18.10 -20.68 -4.34
C ILE A 76 -19.52 -20.86 -4.84
N HIS A 77 -20.44 -21.10 -3.93
CA HIS A 77 -21.86 -21.19 -4.24
C HIS A 77 -22.44 -19.79 -4.35
N ILE A 78 -22.96 -19.44 -5.54
CA ILE A 78 -23.48 -18.11 -5.86
C ILE A 78 -25.01 -18.10 -5.78
N GLY A 79 -25.66 -19.02 -6.47
CA GLY A 79 -27.12 -19.03 -6.58
C GLY A 79 -27.68 -20.36 -7.08
N SER A 80 -28.95 -20.33 -7.45
CA SER A 80 -29.68 -21.53 -7.89
C SER A 80 -29.66 -21.75 -9.42
N GLY A 81 -28.87 -21.00 -10.16
CA GLY A 81 -28.76 -21.13 -11.61
C GLY A 81 -28.08 -22.44 -12.05
N THR A 82 -27.72 -22.51 -13.33
CA THR A 82 -27.06 -23.68 -13.93
C THR A 82 -25.67 -23.36 -14.50
N GLN A 83 -25.33 -22.08 -14.60
CA GLN A 83 -24.06 -21.67 -15.18
C GLN A 83 -22.91 -21.79 -14.16
N LEU A 84 -21.75 -22.19 -14.66
CA LEU A 84 -20.52 -22.30 -13.88
C LEU A 84 -19.49 -21.30 -14.44
N LEU A 85 -19.00 -20.46 -13.58
CA LEU A 85 -17.91 -19.55 -13.88
C LEU A 85 -16.58 -20.06 -13.32
N ARG A 86 -15.48 -19.64 -13.92
CA ARG A 86 -14.12 -19.85 -13.42
C ARG A 86 -13.45 -18.53 -13.12
N LEU A 87 -12.92 -18.39 -11.92
CA LEU A 87 -12.14 -17.25 -11.47
C LEU A 87 -10.65 -17.58 -11.53
N PHE A 88 -9.92 -16.84 -12.33
CA PHE A 88 -8.47 -16.88 -12.43
C PHE A 88 -7.89 -15.71 -11.66
N CYS A 89 -6.94 -15.99 -10.79
CA CYS A 89 -6.14 -14.98 -10.10
C CYS A 89 -4.71 -15.03 -10.62
N ILE A 90 -4.19 -13.90 -11.05
CA ILE A 90 -2.81 -13.72 -11.49
C ILE A 90 -2.18 -12.73 -10.54
N ILE A 91 -1.09 -13.13 -9.88
CA ILE A 91 -0.31 -12.25 -9.03
C ILE A 91 0.61 -11.43 -9.94
N THR A 92 0.41 -10.12 -9.97
CA THR A 92 1.16 -9.19 -10.82
C THR A 92 2.32 -8.53 -10.10
N GLU A 93 2.24 -8.47 -8.77
CA GLU A 93 3.27 -7.94 -7.90
C GLU A 93 3.20 -8.66 -6.55
N PHE A 94 4.34 -9.03 -6.00
CA PHE A 94 4.41 -9.63 -4.67
C PHE A 94 5.77 -9.34 -4.05
N THR A 95 5.78 -8.47 -3.05
CA THR A 95 6.97 -8.07 -2.31
C THR A 95 6.64 -8.11 -0.83
N ASP A 96 7.41 -8.89 -0.08
CA ASP A 96 7.21 -9.01 1.37
C ASP A 96 7.72 -7.76 2.11
N SER A 97 8.92 -7.30 1.73
CA SER A 97 9.52 -6.12 2.34
C SER A 97 10.24 -5.26 1.30
N ASP A 98 9.68 -4.11 1.01
CA ASP A 98 10.29 -3.07 0.20
C ASP A 98 10.85 -2.00 1.15
N VAL A 99 12.15 -1.74 1.04
CA VAL A 99 12.86 -0.81 1.95
C VAL A 99 12.84 0.58 1.37
N ILE A 100 12.12 1.48 2.04
CA ILE A 100 12.13 2.89 1.65
C ILE A 100 13.26 3.61 2.38
N VAL A 101 14.20 4.09 1.58
CA VAL A 101 15.39 4.82 2.04
C VAL A 101 15.21 6.29 1.72
N VAL A 102 15.23 7.13 2.75
CA VAL A 102 15.10 8.58 2.61
C VAL A 102 16.47 9.22 2.81
N PRO A 103 16.97 9.99 1.82
CA PRO A 103 18.17 10.80 2.02
C PRO A 103 17.88 11.92 3.02
N TYR A 104 18.82 12.19 3.90
CA TYR A 104 18.75 13.31 4.80
C TYR A 104 20.01 14.18 4.73
N ARG A 105 19.83 15.46 4.99
CA ARG A 105 20.90 16.43 5.15
C ARG A 105 20.64 17.18 6.44
N HIS A 106 21.59 17.11 7.35
CA HIS A 106 21.57 17.89 8.60
C HIS A 106 22.67 18.93 8.53
N GLU A 107 22.30 20.18 8.70
CA GLU A 107 23.22 21.31 8.76
C GLU A 107 23.29 21.80 10.21
N ASP A 108 24.43 21.57 10.82
CA ASP A 108 24.80 22.26 12.06
C ASP A 108 25.50 23.57 11.69
N ARG A 109 24.84 24.68 11.97
CA ARG A 109 25.38 26.03 11.62
C ARG A 109 26.51 26.48 12.52
N GLY A 110 26.81 25.67 13.56
CA GLY A 110 27.78 26.11 14.58
C GLY A 110 27.29 27.30 15.40
N TYR A 111 28.04 27.65 16.39
CA TYR A 111 27.78 28.86 17.19
C TYR A 111 29.09 29.45 17.72
N ILE A 112 29.06 30.73 17.95
CA ILE A 112 30.14 31.45 18.62
C ILE A 112 29.58 31.93 19.96
N LYS A 113 30.17 31.46 21.06
CA LYS A 113 29.82 31.91 22.41
C LYS A 113 30.97 32.70 22.98
N THR A 114 30.76 33.98 23.26
CA THR A 114 31.70 34.82 23.95
C THR A 114 31.23 35.02 25.38
N THR A 115 32.04 34.61 26.34
CA THR A 115 31.76 34.80 27.76
C THR A 115 32.71 35.87 28.28
N LEU A 116 32.16 36.96 28.79
CA LEU A 116 32.88 38.01 29.45
C LEU A 116 32.84 37.76 30.96
N ASN A 117 34.00 37.50 31.52
CA ASN A 117 34.15 37.42 32.98
C ASN A 117 34.75 38.71 33.47
N GLN A 118 33.98 39.46 34.22
CA GLN A 118 34.42 40.69 34.86
C GLN A 118 34.56 40.38 36.37
N SER A 119 35.77 40.41 36.87
CA SER A 119 36.05 40.29 38.29
C SER A 119 36.51 41.67 38.81
N SER A 120 35.82 42.22 39.80
CA SER A 120 36.22 43.36 40.53
C SER A 120 36.68 42.88 41.91
N GLU A 121 37.99 43.00 42.19
CA GLU A 121 38.50 42.80 43.54
C GLU A 121 38.61 44.19 44.22
N ALA A 122 37.76 44.40 45.22
CA ALA A 122 37.81 45.55 46.04
C ALA A 122 38.90 45.37 47.13
N ASN A 123 40.08 45.87 46.91
CA ASN A 123 41.11 45.88 47.93
C ASN A 123 40.88 47.12 48.89
N LYS A 124 40.57 46.84 50.14
CA LYS A 124 40.18 47.85 51.16
C LYS A 124 41.26 48.76 51.64
N GLU A 125 42.50 48.68 51.15
CA GLU A 125 43.63 49.46 51.69
C GLU A 125 44.20 50.53 50.75
N ASN A 126 43.83 50.58 49.49
CA ASN A 126 44.19 51.66 48.58
C ASN A 126 43.08 51.91 47.58
N GLU A 127 42.62 53.14 47.43
CA GLU A 127 41.54 53.62 46.55
C GLU A 127 41.83 53.43 45.01
N LYS A 128 42.27 52.25 44.59
CA LYS A 128 42.39 51.89 43.16
C LYS A 128 41.65 50.67 42.91
N GLU A 129 40.49 50.80 42.27
CA GLU A 129 39.75 49.71 41.67
C GLU A 129 40.54 49.22 40.46
N GLU A 130 41.18 48.06 40.57
CA GLU A 130 41.69 47.34 39.41
C GLU A 130 40.59 46.37 38.91
N SER A 131 39.92 46.72 37.82
CA SER A 131 39.01 45.88 37.15
C SER A 131 39.75 45.07 36.09
N SER A 132 39.84 43.74 36.23
CA SER A 132 40.31 42.84 35.19
C SER A 132 39.13 42.22 34.44
N ALA A 133 39.09 42.45 33.13
CA ALA A 133 38.13 41.84 32.28
C ALA A 133 38.81 40.75 31.41
N SER A 134 38.39 39.51 31.55
CA SER A 134 38.83 38.44 30.65
C SER A 134 37.68 38.01 29.76
N SER A 135 37.92 37.87 28.46
CA SER A 135 36.96 37.33 27.51
C SER A 135 37.43 35.95 27.00
N SER A 136 36.58 34.99 27.08
CA SER A 136 36.83 33.72 26.41
C SER A 136 35.81 33.53 25.27
N THR A 137 36.31 33.22 24.07
CA THR A 137 35.47 32.98 22.91
C THR A 137 35.57 31.49 22.53
N THR A 138 34.48 30.77 22.60
CA THR A 138 34.39 29.41 22.13
C THR A 138 33.69 29.39 20.77
N THR A 139 34.37 28.89 19.75
CA THR A 139 33.83 28.72 18.41
C THR A 139 33.55 27.22 18.17
N HIS A 140 32.32 26.90 17.89
CA HIS A 140 31.92 25.55 17.42
C HIS A 140 31.72 25.63 15.91
N ALA A 141 32.56 24.97 15.14
CA ALA A 141 32.44 24.92 13.68
C ALA A 141 31.22 24.09 13.29
N GLY A 142 30.40 24.65 12.44
CA GLY A 142 29.26 23.92 11.87
C GLY A 142 29.72 22.74 11.02
N ALA A 143 28.91 21.70 10.96
CA ALA A 143 29.14 20.52 10.14
C ALA A 143 27.93 20.22 9.26
N ILE A 144 28.18 19.70 8.08
CA ILE A 144 27.12 19.18 7.19
C ILE A 144 27.25 17.67 7.21
N THR A 145 26.21 17.02 7.75
CA THR A 145 26.09 15.56 7.72
C THR A 145 25.06 15.16 6.68
N GLN A 146 25.49 14.38 5.72
CA GLN A 146 24.60 13.80 4.68
C GLN A 146 24.63 12.31 4.80
N GLY A 147 23.47 11.68 4.59
CA GLY A 147 23.35 10.24 4.63
C GLY A 147 21.99 9.79 4.14
N SER A 148 21.73 8.52 4.30
CA SER A 148 20.43 7.91 4.04
C SER A 148 20.05 7.08 5.24
N ARG A 149 18.75 7.08 5.55
CA ARG A 149 18.20 6.24 6.61
C ARG A 149 17.05 5.43 6.06
N ILE A 150 16.86 4.24 6.60
CA ILE A 150 15.66 3.45 6.36
C ILE A 150 14.52 4.14 7.09
N GLU A 151 13.51 4.56 6.35
CA GLU A 151 12.32 5.19 6.95
C GLU A 151 11.35 4.11 7.43
N TYR A 152 11.02 3.17 6.55
CA TYR A 152 10.18 2.02 6.87
C TYR A 152 10.29 0.95 5.79
N THR A 153 9.78 -0.24 6.12
CA THR A 153 9.57 -1.32 5.16
C THR A 153 8.10 -1.45 4.87
N GLN A 154 7.75 -1.81 3.65
CA GLN A 154 6.38 -2.08 3.24
C GLN A 154 6.29 -3.35 2.42
N SER A 155 5.15 -4.05 2.54
CA SER A 155 4.79 -5.14 1.65
C SER A 155 3.93 -4.61 0.51
N ARG A 156 4.05 -5.18 -0.69
CA ARG A 156 3.25 -4.80 -1.88
C ARG A 156 2.69 -6.03 -2.54
N VAL A 157 1.40 -6.00 -2.81
CA VAL A 157 0.69 -7.09 -3.49
C VAL A 157 -0.20 -6.53 -4.59
N GLY A 158 -0.07 -7.07 -5.78
CA GLY A 158 -0.91 -6.77 -6.93
C GLY A 158 -1.53 -8.04 -7.48
N ILE A 159 -2.81 -8.01 -7.82
CA ILE A 159 -3.55 -9.10 -8.41
C ILE A 159 -4.37 -8.64 -9.60
N MET A 160 -4.51 -9.54 -10.58
CA MET A 160 -5.46 -9.41 -11.67
C MET A 160 -6.42 -10.61 -11.61
N LEU A 161 -7.71 -10.31 -11.50
CA LEU A 161 -8.78 -11.28 -11.46
C LEU A 161 -9.49 -11.33 -12.81
N LYS A 162 -9.75 -12.52 -13.33
CA LYS A 162 -10.47 -12.74 -14.58
C LYS A 162 -11.52 -13.84 -14.38
N MET A 163 -12.76 -13.53 -14.74
CA MET A 163 -13.86 -14.47 -14.66
C MET A 163 -14.28 -14.91 -16.06
N ARG A 164 -14.34 -16.21 -16.29
CA ARG A 164 -14.72 -16.80 -17.57
C ARG A 164 -15.90 -17.74 -17.39
N ASP A 165 -16.79 -17.71 -18.35
CA ASP A 165 -17.83 -18.74 -18.47
C ASP A 165 -17.20 -20.08 -18.85
N LYS A 166 -17.52 -21.14 -18.09
CA LYS A 166 -16.91 -22.48 -18.30
C LYS A 166 -17.29 -23.11 -19.62
N ASN A 167 -18.50 -22.85 -20.09
CA ASN A 167 -19.04 -23.48 -21.30
C ASN A 167 -18.54 -22.80 -22.58
N SER A 168 -18.62 -21.47 -22.62
CA SER A 168 -18.21 -20.67 -23.80
C SER A 168 -16.73 -20.28 -23.81
N GLY A 169 -16.07 -20.33 -22.64
CA GLY A 169 -14.71 -19.80 -22.49
C GLY A 169 -14.62 -18.27 -22.53
N SER A 170 -15.73 -17.57 -22.71
CA SER A 170 -15.78 -16.12 -22.84
C SER A 170 -15.36 -15.43 -21.56
N LEU A 171 -14.56 -14.37 -21.67
CA LEU A 171 -14.23 -13.49 -20.56
C LEU A 171 -15.44 -12.60 -20.25
N VAL A 172 -16.02 -12.77 -19.05
CA VAL A 172 -17.25 -12.07 -18.66
C VAL A 172 -17.01 -10.93 -17.68
N TRP A 173 -15.90 -10.98 -16.93
CA TRP A 173 -15.52 -9.96 -15.98
C TRP A 173 -14.00 -9.96 -15.75
N SER A 174 -13.44 -8.79 -15.49
CA SER A 174 -12.04 -8.65 -15.10
C SER A 174 -11.84 -7.43 -14.21
N ASN A 175 -10.98 -7.57 -13.23
CA ASN A 175 -10.56 -6.49 -12.34
C ASN A 175 -9.09 -6.63 -11.98
N SER A 176 -8.41 -5.53 -11.74
CA SER A 176 -7.06 -5.52 -11.18
C SER A 176 -7.01 -4.60 -9.97
N TYR A 177 -6.28 -5.03 -8.97
CA TYR A 177 -6.08 -4.25 -7.76
C TYR A 177 -4.68 -4.46 -7.22
N TRP A 178 -4.13 -3.43 -6.62
CA TRP A 178 -2.88 -3.51 -5.89
C TRP A 178 -2.97 -2.74 -4.58
N TYR A 179 -2.20 -3.15 -3.60
CA TYR A 179 -2.16 -2.51 -2.30
C TYR A 179 -0.77 -2.62 -1.69
N SER A 180 -0.36 -1.61 -0.93
CA SER A 180 0.85 -1.64 -0.11
C SER A 180 0.50 -1.37 1.35
N GLY A 181 1.15 -2.11 2.24
CA GLY A 181 0.96 -2.01 3.68
C GLY A 181 2.22 -2.42 4.43
N LEU A 182 2.19 -2.34 5.75
CA LEU A 182 3.36 -2.65 6.58
C LEU A 182 3.53 -4.15 6.83
N GLU A 183 2.45 -4.92 6.75
CA GLU A 183 2.41 -6.34 7.09
C GLU A 183 1.89 -7.13 5.89
N LEU A 184 2.62 -8.15 5.44
CA LEU A 184 2.32 -8.90 4.24
C LEU A 184 0.92 -9.53 4.27
N GLN A 185 0.60 -10.27 5.33
CA GLN A 185 -0.69 -10.98 5.44
C GLN A 185 -1.88 -10.02 5.34
N ARG A 186 -1.80 -8.88 6.02
CA ARG A 186 -2.82 -7.84 5.98
C ARG A 186 -2.89 -7.17 4.61
N THR A 187 -1.75 -6.99 3.97
CA THR A 187 -1.64 -6.43 2.61
C THR A 187 -2.35 -7.33 1.60
N ILE A 188 -2.13 -8.66 1.68
CA ILE A 188 -2.83 -9.65 0.86
C ILE A 188 -4.34 -9.58 1.09
N ASP A 189 -4.79 -9.62 2.35
CA ASP A 189 -6.22 -9.60 2.69
C ASP A 189 -6.92 -8.34 2.15
N ILE A 190 -6.32 -7.17 2.31
CA ILE A 190 -6.88 -5.91 1.80
C ILE A 190 -6.88 -5.89 0.27
N CYS A 191 -5.79 -6.34 -0.37
CA CYS A 191 -5.69 -6.39 -1.83
C CYS A 191 -6.77 -7.31 -2.42
N VAL A 192 -6.89 -8.52 -1.91
CA VAL A 192 -7.88 -9.51 -2.35
C VAL A 192 -9.30 -9.01 -2.10
N ARG A 193 -9.60 -8.55 -0.89
CA ARG A 193 -10.91 -8.04 -0.51
C ARG A 193 -11.39 -6.94 -1.46
N ASN A 194 -10.53 -5.97 -1.75
CA ASN A 194 -10.86 -4.87 -2.66
C ASN A 194 -10.96 -5.35 -4.12
N GLY A 195 -10.16 -6.34 -4.51
CA GLY A 195 -10.23 -6.96 -5.82
C GLY A 195 -11.59 -7.64 -6.09
N ILE A 196 -12.17 -8.31 -5.08
CA ILE A 196 -13.42 -9.09 -5.24
C ILE A 196 -14.68 -8.35 -4.78
N VAL A 197 -14.57 -7.19 -4.13
CA VAL A 197 -15.76 -6.48 -3.59
C VAL A 197 -16.84 -6.20 -4.65
N GLN A 198 -16.45 -6.01 -5.89
CA GLN A 198 -17.37 -5.75 -6.99
C GLN A 198 -18.07 -7.04 -7.48
N ILE A 199 -17.49 -8.22 -7.23
CA ILE A 199 -18.10 -9.51 -7.59
C ILE A 199 -19.42 -9.68 -6.84
N ARG A 200 -19.47 -9.30 -5.57
CA ARG A 200 -20.70 -9.34 -4.77
C ARG A 200 -21.87 -8.61 -5.44
N LYS A 201 -21.59 -7.46 -6.07
CA LYS A 201 -22.62 -6.64 -6.72
C LYS A 201 -23.16 -7.24 -8.03
N LEU A 202 -22.44 -8.20 -8.63
CA LEU A 202 -22.88 -8.88 -9.85
C LEU A 202 -23.96 -9.92 -9.56
N PHE A 203 -24.02 -10.41 -8.31
CA PHE A 203 -24.86 -11.53 -7.90
C PHE A 203 -25.94 -11.14 -6.86
N GLN A 204 -26.08 -9.87 -6.56
CA GLN A 204 -27.13 -9.28 -5.74
C GLN A 204 -28.12 -8.49 -6.60
#